data_ea03a25512a84784cf32cf205f8b4a0f
#
_entry.id   ea03a25512a84784cf32cf205f8b4a0f
#
_cell.length_a   1.000
_cell.length_b   1.000
_cell.length_c   1.000
_cell.angle_alpha   90.00
_cell.angle_beta   90.00
_cell.angle_gamma   90.00
#
_symmetry.space_group_name_H-M   'P 1'
#
loop_
_entity.id
_entity.type
_entity.pdbx_description
1 polymer ?
#
loop_
_entity_poly.entity_id
_entity_poly.type
_entity_poly.pdbx_seq_one_letter_code
_entity_poly.pdbx_strand_id
1 'polypeptide(L)'
;MTRPQGLDPFVSHGRLLEQGKADMYNACEWGNYCRVQDTGQGSRQLGRRAIVSFAAIMVRPDSPVYTPQQLANRAVGVPFYFGTHYLVLHLLEGFLPREMIKLCRAPNGSRYRFDAIMRGTLEATALTEPYIALAEKKGCRIICSAFFHGTEVASERVDAETYAAFNRAVREAVRRINADKRSYMHYFIDYYAKTDGEVAALKVEDLRESRLVVCDPAPIPLDEMQRTYEWLKSWGMLEETASPLALVDLNVQSQAHQAAE
;
A
#
# COMPACT_ATOMS: atom_id res chain seq x y z
N MET A 1 10.97 11.53 13.30
CA MET A 1 11.42 11.63 11.88
C MET A 1 10.77 12.87 11.30
N THR A 2 11.50 13.91 10.99
CA THR A 2 10.92 15.06 10.29
C THR A 2 10.63 14.64 8.84
N ARG A 3 9.40 14.86 8.42
CA ARG A 3 8.96 14.61 7.05
C ARG A 3 9.72 15.53 6.09
N PRO A 4 10.34 15.03 5.00
CA PRO A 4 10.99 15.91 4.05
C PRO A 4 9.91 16.77 3.38
N GLN A 5 10.11 18.09 3.42
CA GLN A 5 9.37 18.98 2.52
C GLN A 5 9.85 18.70 1.09
N GLY A 6 8.96 18.23 0.25
CA GLY A 6 9.28 17.85 -1.12
C GLY A 6 9.09 16.35 -1.32
N LEU A 7 7.97 16.02 -1.95
CA LEU A 7 7.63 14.66 -2.31
C LEU A 7 8.61 14.14 -3.37
N ASP A 8 9.04 12.90 -3.20
CA ASP A 8 9.75 12.13 -4.22
C ASP A 8 9.07 12.34 -5.59
N PRO A 9 9.82 12.62 -6.66
CA PRO A 9 9.29 12.84 -8.01
C PRO A 9 8.41 11.67 -8.53
N PHE A 10 8.46 10.51 -7.89
CA PHE A 10 7.60 9.37 -8.18
C PHE A 10 6.19 9.41 -7.53
N VAL A 11 5.86 10.42 -6.74
CA VAL A 11 4.48 10.62 -6.27
C VAL A 11 3.64 11.27 -7.37
N SER A 12 3.40 10.49 -8.43
CA SER A 12 2.67 10.97 -9.60
C SER A 12 1.18 11.16 -9.37
N HIS A 13 0.58 10.37 -8.46
CA HIS A 13 -0.89 10.35 -8.29
C HIS A 13 -1.44 11.66 -7.71
N GLY A 14 -0.91 12.12 -6.58
CA GLY A 14 -1.32 13.39 -5.99
C GLY A 14 -1.09 14.59 -6.92
N ARG A 15 0.03 14.61 -7.66
CA ARG A 15 0.32 15.66 -8.63
C ARG A 15 -0.65 15.69 -9.80
N LEU A 16 -1.12 14.53 -10.28
CA LEU A 16 -2.13 14.49 -11.33
C LEU A 16 -3.46 15.09 -10.85
N LEU A 17 -3.83 14.81 -9.60
CA LEU A 17 -5.00 15.41 -8.96
C LEU A 17 -4.84 16.94 -8.83
N GLU A 18 -3.71 17.42 -8.28
CA GLU A 18 -3.38 18.83 -8.12
C GLU A 18 -3.37 19.58 -9.46
N GLN A 19 -2.91 18.94 -10.52
CA GLN A 19 -2.87 19.50 -11.88
C GLN A 19 -4.23 19.40 -12.60
N GLY A 20 -5.27 18.86 -11.96
CA GLY A 20 -6.58 18.63 -12.57
C GLY A 20 -6.58 17.61 -13.73
N LYS A 21 -5.53 16.77 -13.82
CA LYS A 21 -5.41 15.72 -14.84
C LYS A 21 -6.05 14.40 -14.42
N ALA A 22 -6.39 14.27 -13.16
CA ALA A 22 -7.15 13.17 -12.60
C ALA A 22 -8.11 13.72 -11.55
N ASP A 23 -9.28 13.13 -11.42
CA ASP A 23 -10.26 13.50 -10.41
C ASP A 23 -10.17 12.61 -9.17
N MET A 24 -9.61 11.40 -9.35
CA MET A 24 -9.42 10.42 -8.29
C MET A 24 -8.08 9.70 -8.43
N TYR A 25 -7.55 9.24 -7.31
CA TYR A 25 -6.47 8.24 -7.26
C TYR A 25 -6.64 7.33 -6.05
N ASN A 26 -5.95 6.20 -6.03
CA ASN A 26 -5.89 5.36 -4.84
C ASN A 26 -4.44 5.07 -4.42
N ALA A 27 -4.26 4.85 -3.13
CA ALA A 27 -3.00 4.40 -2.56
C ALA A 27 -3.26 3.68 -1.22
N CYS A 28 -2.19 3.33 -0.49
CA CYS A 28 -2.35 2.79 0.85
C CYS A 28 -3.02 3.81 1.78
N GLU A 29 -3.84 3.33 2.69
CA GLU A 29 -4.58 4.14 3.64
C GLU A 29 -3.66 5.13 4.38
N TRP A 30 -2.62 4.64 5.03
CA TRP A 30 -1.66 5.49 5.77
C TRP A 30 -1.08 6.64 4.93
N GLY A 31 -0.63 6.32 3.71
CA GLY A 31 -0.07 7.31 2.80
C GLY A 31 -1.09 8.35 2.36
N ASN A 32 -2.35 7.97 2.23
CA ASN A 32 -3.40 8.89 1.82
C ASN A 32 -3.75 9.89 2.92
N TYR A 33 -3.77 9.51 4.20
CA TYR A 33 -3.90 10.49 5.30
C TYR A 33 -2.81 11.56 5.22
N CYS A 34 -1.56 11.13 5.03
CA CYS A 34 -0.44 12.06 4.93
C CYS A 34 -0.57 12.97 3.69
N ARG A 35 -0.95 12.43 2.54
CA ARG A 35 -1.03 13.19 1.29
C ARG A 35 -2.20 14.17 1.26
N VAL A 36 -3.36 13.79 1.79
CA VAL A 36 -4.52 14.69 1.90
C VAL A 36 -4.17 15.88 2.79
N GLN A 37 -3.46 15.65 3.90
CA GLN A 37 -2.97 16.73 4.74
C GLN A 37 -2.01 17.68 4.00
N ASP A 38 -1.12 17.13 3.15
CA ASP A 38 -0.10 17.93 2.45
C ASP A 38 -0.64 18.75 1.31
N THR A 39 -1.61 18.20 0.57
CA THR A 39 -2.07 18.84 -0.66
C THR A 39 -2.86 20.12 -0.38
N GLY A 40 -3.53 20.24 0.76
CA GLY A 40 -4.27 21.45 1.15
C GLY A 40 -5.31 21.94 0.14
N GLN A 41 -5.60 21.15 -0.91
CA GLN A 41 -6.37 21.58 -2.10
C GLN A 41 -7.76 20.90 -2.18
N GLY A 42 -8.45 20.74 -1.07
CA GLY A 42 -9.80 20.18 -1.10
C GLY A 42 -9.90 18.70 -1.40
N SER A 43 -8.78 17.98 -1.53
CA SER A 43 -8.83 16.52 -1.68
C SER A 43 -9.24 15.84 -0.38
N ARG A 44 -10.04 14.79 -0.49
CA ARG A 44 -10.53 13.99 0.65
C ARG A 44 -10.51 12.52 0.29
N GLN A 45 -10.38 11.67 1.32
CA GLN A 45 -10.62 10.24 1.17
C GLN A 45 -12.13 9.97 1.12
N LEU A 46 -12.56 9.12 0.20
CA LEU A 46 -13.99 8.81 -0.02
C LEU A 46 -14.41 7.43 0.48
N GLY A 47 -13.47 6.51 0.64
CA GLY A 47 -13.75 5.14 1.05
C GLY A 47 -12.60 4.20 0.82
N ARG A 48 -12.76 2.94 1.19
CA ARG A 48 -11.81 1.87 0.93
C ARG A 48 -11.89 1.43 -0.52
N ARG A 49 -10.71 1.30 -1.14
CA ARG A 49 -10.60 0.69 -2.46
C ARG A 49 -10.86 -0.82 -2.38
N ALA A 50 -11.27 -1.41 -3.49
CA ALA A 50 -11.60 -2.84 -3.56
C ALA A 50 -10.40 -3.77 -3.37
N ILE A 51 -9.20 -3.39 -3.78
CA ILE A 51 -8.02 -4.26 -3.62
C ILE A 51 -7.39 -4.12 -2.23
N VAL A 52 -7.25 -5.25 -1.55
CA VAL A 52 -6.48 -5.36 -0.29
C VAL A 52 -5.08 -5.82 -0.64
N SER A 53 -4.12 -4.93 -0.47
CA SER A 53 -2.73 -5.19 -0.86
C SER A 53 -2.07 -6.17 0.10
N PHE A 54 -1.25 -7.08 -0.44
CA PHE A 54 -0.39 -7.96 0.32
C PHE A 54 1.06 -7.52 0.19
N ALA A 55 1.80 -7.48 1.30
CA ALA A 55 3.24 -7.30 1.27
C ALA A 55 3.93 -8.12 2.37
N ALA A 56 5.20 -8.42 2.15
CA ALA A 56 5.98 -9.25 3.04
C ALA A 56 7.38 -8.66 3.26
N ILE A 57 7.87 -8.73 4.50
CA ILE A 57 9.28 -8.50 4.80
C ILE A 57 10.02 -9.77 4.44
N MET A 58 11.01 -9.64 3.56
CA MET A 58 11.74 -10.75 3.00
C MET A 58 13.25 -10.58 3.20
N VAL A 59 13.93 -11.72 3.29
CA VAL A 59 15.39 -11.83 3.36
C VAL A 59 15.90 -12.80 2.29
N ARG A 60 17.17 -12.66 1.93
CA ARG A 60 17.84 -13.56 0.98
C ARG A 60 17.96 -15.01 1.52
N PRO A 61 18.25 -16.01 0.67
CA PRO A 61 18.25 -17.43 1.05
C PRO A 61 19.21 -17.78 2.20
N ASP A 62 20.39 -17.17 2.22
CA ASP A 62 21.47 -17.41 3.19
C ASP A 62 21.47 -16.46 4.39
N SER A 63 20.41 -15.65 4.55
CA SER A 63 20.27 -14.74 5.71
C SER A 63 20.16 -15.55 7.01
N PRO A 64 20.82 -15.12 8.10
CA PRO A 64 20.66 -15.73 9.42
C PRO A 64 19.35 -15.31 10.13
N VAL A 65 18.53 -14.49 9.52
CA VAL A 65 17.26 -13.98 10.08
C VAL A 65 16.12 -14.95 9.75
N TYR A 66 15.47 -15.49 10.78
CA TYR A 66 14.34 -16.41 10.68
C TYR A 66 13.07 -15.89 11.34
N THR A 67 13.19 -14.93 12.26
CA THR A 67 12.06 -14.38 13.00
C THR A 67 12.09 -12.85 12.98
N PRO A 68 10.94 -12.18 13.12
CA PRO A 68 10.88 -10.71 13.18
C PRO A 68 11.76 -10.10 14.30
N GLN A 69 11.87 -10.79 15.44
CA GLN A 69 12.69 -10.32 16.57
C GLN A 69 14.18 -10.20 16.22
N GLN A 70 14.66 -11.03 15.29
CA GLN A 70 16.05 -10.97 14.84
C GLN A 70 16.33 -9.76 13.94
N LEU A 71 15.30 -8.98 13.55
CA LEU A 71 15.45 -7.69 12.87
C LEU A 71 15.73 -6.53 13.84
N ALA A 72 15.78 -6.77 15.14
CA ALA A 72 16.15 -5.76 16.14
C ALA A 72 17.49 -5.10 15.79
N ASN A 73 17.49 -3.77 15.68
CA ASN A 73 18.65 -2.94 15.29
C ASN A 73 19.26 -3.23 13.90
N ARG A 74 18.60 -4.05 13.07
CA ARG A 74 18.99 -4.30 11.67
C ARG A 74 18.19 -3.42 10.73
N ALA A 75 18.85 -2.79 9.76
CA ALA A 75 18.20 -1.88 8.82
C ALA A 75 17.34 -2.64 7.80
N VAL A 76 16.04 -2.37 7.80
CA VAL A 76 15.10 -2.86 6.79
C VAL A 76 14.94 -1.79 5.72
N GLY A 77 15.19 -2.17 4.45
CA GLY A 77 15.09 -1.26 3.31
C GLY A 77 13.62 -1.00 2.94
N VAL A 78 13.21 0.27 2.95
CA VAL A 78 11.84 0.69 2.58
C VAL A 78 11.83 1.97 1.77
N PRO A 79 10.88 2.14 0.85
CA PRO A 79 10.64 3.44 0.21
C PRO A 79 9.86 4.32 1.18
N PHE A 80 10.52 5.30 1.78
CA PHE A 80 9.88 6.16 2.78
C PHE A 80 8.60 6.82 2.24
N TYR A 81 7.55 6.81 3.07
CA TYR A 81 6.21 7.38 2.80
C TYR A 81 5.39 6.64 1.72
N PHE A 82 5.74 5.38 1.43
CA PHE A 82 4.92 4.46 0.63
C PHE A 82 4.36 3.31 1.48
N GLY A 83 3.38 2.59 0.95
CA GLY A 83 2.65 1.56 1.69
C GLY A 83 3.52 0.54 2.42
N THR A 84 4.60 0.08 1.79
CA THR A 84 5.53 -0.88 2.41
C THR A 84 6.37 -0.27 3.54
N HIS A 85 6.58 1.05 3.58
CA HIS A 85 7.19 1.72 4.73
C HIS A 85 6.30 1.61 5.97
N TYR A 86 5.06 2.05 5.84
CA TYR A 86 4.09 2.00 6.94
C TYR A 86 3.85 0.56 7.41
N LEU A 87 3.69 -0.36 6.44
CA LEU A 87 3.49 -1.77 6.76
C LEU A 87 4.65 -2.35 7.57
N VAL A 88 5.90 -2.06 7.20
CA VAL A 88 7.07 -2.56 7.95
C VAL A 88 7.07 -2.05 9.38
N LEU A 89 6.78 -0.77 9.59
CA LEU A 89 6.66 -0.21 10.95
C LEU A 89 5.55 -0.93 11.73
N HIS A 90 4.38 -1.05 11.12
CA HIS A 90 3.21 -1.68 11.76
C HIS A 90 3.44 -3.14 12.13
N LEU A 91 4.08 -3.90 11.22
CA LEU A 91 4.43 -5.29 11.48
C LEU A 91 5.47 -5.41 12.60
N LEU A 92 6.55 -4.62 12.53
CA LEU A 92 7.66 -4.76 13.47
C LEU A 92 7.32 -4.27 14.88
N GLU A 93 6.42 -3.30 15.04
CA GLU A 93 5.90 -2.89 16.37
C GLU A 93 5.21 -4.03 17.13
N GLY A 94 4.67 -5.02 16.42
CA GLY A 94 4.11 -6.22 17.05
C GLY A 94 5.15 -7.17 17.66
N PHE A 95 6.43 -6.97 17.35
CA PHE A 95 7.52 -7.86 17.76
C PHE A 95 8.69 -7.16 18.44
N LEU A 96 8.85 -5.85 18.24
CA LEU A 96 10.00 -5.07 18.66
C LEU A 96 9.58 -3.75 19.29
N PRO A 97 10.30 -3.29 20.34
CA PRO A 97 10.23 -1.89 20.76
C PRO A 97 10.60 -0.94 19.61
N ARG A 98 9.97 0.23 19.56
CA ARG A 98 10.17 1.21 18.46
C ARG A 98 11.62 1.64 18.27
N GLU A 99 12.35 1.80 19.34
CA GLU A 99 13.77 2.18 19.34
C GLU A 99 14.68 1.14 18.69
N MET A 100 14.25 -0.12 18.61
CA MET A 100 14.95 -1.21 17.95
C MET A 100 14.58 -1.37 16.46
N ILE A 101 13.53 -0.69 16.00
CA ILE A 101 13.13 -0.71 14.60
C ILE A 101 14.03 0.25 13.81
N LYS A 102 14.87 -0.29 12.94
CA LYS A 102 15.75 0.49 12.09
C LYS A 102 15.34 0.35 10.63
N LEU A 103 15.15 1.48 9.98
CA LEU A 103 14.83 1.54 8.56
C LEU A 103 15.94 2.25 7.80
N CYS A 104 16.15 1.85 6.57
CA CYS A 104 16.99 2.59 5.63
C CYS A 104 16.22 2.88 4.34
N ARG A 105 16.59 4.00 3.70
CA ARG A 105 15.94 4.41 2.45
C ARG A 105 16.32 3.44 1.34
N ALA A 106 15.31 2.88 0.69
CA ALA A 106 15.45 2.11 -0.54
C ALA A 106 14.54 2.71 -1.63
N PRO A 107 14.85 2.52 -2.92
CA PRO A 107 14.03 3.03 -4.00
C PRO A 107 12.58 2.50 -3.95
N ASN A 108 11.64 3.32 -4.41
CA ASN A 108 10.29 2.84 -4.69
C ASN A 108 10.33 1.93 -5.93
N GLY A 109 9.62 0.81 -5.86
CA GLY A 109 9.68 -0.23 -6.88
C GLY A 109 10.31 -1.51 -6.32
N SER A 110 9.52 -2.58 -6.32
CA SER A 110 9.95 -3.87 -5.72
C SER A 110 11.16 -4.46 -6.43
N ARG A 111 11.35 -4.19 -7.73
CA ARG A 111 12.54 -4.66 -8.48
C ARG A 111 13.85 -4.24 -7.82
N TYR A 112 14.02 -2.95 -7.56
CA TYR A 112 15.26 -2.42 -6.97
C TYR A 112 15.56 -3.01 -5.59
N ARG A 113 14.51 -3.21 -4.79
CA ARG A 113 14.63 -3.78 -3.45
C ARG A 113 14.90 -5.29 -3.49
N PHE A 114 14.26 -6.01 -4.41
CA PHE A 114 14.57 -7.41 -4.68
C PHE A 114 16.04 -7.59 -5.08
N ASP A 115 16.55 -6.81 -6.04
CA ASP A 115 17.94 -6.85 -6.45
C ASP A 115 18.89 -6.54 -5.28
N ALA A 116 18.50 -5.61 -4.40
CA ALA A 116 19.32 -5.22 -3.27
C ALA A 116 19.45 -6.33 -2.21
N ILE A 117 18.37 -7.08 -1.91
CA ILE A 117 18.49 -8.26 -1.03
C ILE A 117 19.28 -9.38 -1.71
N MET A 118 19.09 -9.63 -2.99
CA MET A 118 19.84 -10.68 -3.72
C MET A 118 21.34 -10.39 -3.76
N ARG A 119 21.72 -9.12 -3.89
CA ARG A 119 23.15 -8.69 -3.83
C ARG A 119 23.69 -8.58 -2.39
N GLY A 120 22.85 -8.71 -1.37
CA GLY A 120 23.24 -8.53 0.03
C GLY A 120 23.50 -7.07 0.44
N THR A 121 23.12 -6.09 -0.37
CA THR A 121 23.23 -4.66 -0.03
C THR A 121 22.11 -4.20 0.91
N LEU A 122 21.03 -4.95 0.98
CA LEU A 122 20.01 -4.87 2.03
C LEU A 122 19.93 -6.23 2.72
N GLU A 123 19.79 -6.22 4.04
CA GLU A 123 19.60 -7.45 4.82
C GLU A 123 18.16 -7.95 4.72
N ALA A 124 17.21 -7.03 4.79
CA ALA A 124 15.78 -7.27 4.64
C ALA A 124 15.09 -6.12 3.92
N THR A 125 13.99 -6.41 3.27
CA THR A 125 13.12 -5.40 2.65
C THR A 125 11.68 -5.88 2.54
N ALA A 126 10.74 -4.97 2.37
CA ALA A 126 9.36 -5.32 2.03
C ALA A 126 9.15 -5.37 0.52
N LEU A 127 8.53 -6.44 0.05
CA LEU A 127 8.14 -6.65 -1.35
C LEU A 127 6.62 -6.81 -1.47
N THR A 128 6.14 -6.62 -2.70
CA THR A 128 4.76 -6.90 -3.14
C THR A 128 4.80 -7.86 -4.33
N GLU A 129 3.66 -8.45 -4.71
CA GLU A 129 3.60 -9.26 -5.92
C GLU A 129 3.89 -8.40 -7.18
N PRO A 130 4.49 -9.00 -8.20
CA PRO A 130 4.94 -10.39 -8.35
C PRO A 130 6.35 -10.66 -7.77
N TYR A 131 6.99 -9.68 -7.15
CA TYR A 131 8.35 -9.83 -6.64
C TYR A 131 8.45 -10.70 -5.38
N ILE A 132 7.34 -10.90 -4.64
CA ILE A 132 7.32 -11.91 -3.57
C ILE A 132 7.45 -13.30 -4.18
N ALA A 133 6.66 -13.61 -5.20
CA ALA A 133 6.74 -14.90 -5.90
C ALA A 133 8.12 -15.12 -6.54
N LEU A 134 8.68 -14.09 -7.20
CA LEU A 134 10.01 -14.15 -7.76
C LEU A 134 11.07 -14.42 -6.67
N ALA A 135 11.00 -13.73 -5.54
CA ALA A 135 11.91 -13.90 -4.42
C ALA A 135 11.80 -15.30 -3.81
N GLU A 136 10.58 -15.82 -3.58
CA GLU A 136 10.35 -17.20 -3.12
C GLU A 136 10.95 -18.22 -4.11
N LYS A 137 10.76 -18.02 -5.40
CA LYS A 137 11.35 -18.87 -6.46
C LYS A 137 12.89 -18.87 -6.45
N LYS A 138 13.51 -17.79 -6.00
CA LYS A 138 14.96 -17.67 -5.79
C LYS A 138 15.41 -18.12 -4.39
N GLY A 139 14.52 -18.69 -3.58
CA GLY A 139 14.82 -19.21 -2.25
C GLY A 139 14.81 -18.19 -1.12
N CYS A 140 14.40 -16.93 -1.38
CA CYS A 140 14.20 -15.94 -0.34
C CYS A 140 13.09 -16.38 0.62
N ARG A 141 13.18 -15.90 1.87
CA ARG A 141 12.20 -16.25 2.90
C ARG A 141 11.38 -15.04 3.32
N ILE A 142 10.09 -15.27 3.54
CA ILE A 142 9.21 -14.32 4.24
C ILE A 142 9.49 -14.42 5.74
N ILE A 143 9.75 -13.28 6.37
CA ILE A 143 9.91 -13.16 7.82
C ILE A 143 8.58 -12.83 8.49
N CYS A 144 7.84 -11.89 7.96
CA CYS A 144 6.45 -11.59 8.31
C CYS A 144 5.74 -10.90 7.16
N SER A 145 4.42 -10.95 7.17
CA SER A 145 3.61 -10.38 6.11
C SER A 145 2.24 -9.97 6.64
N ALA A 146 1.58 -9.06 5.94
CA ALA A 146 0.20 -8.71 6.20
C ALA A 146 -0.51 -8.21 4.95
N PHE A 147 -1.83 -8.21 5.03
CA PHE A 147 -2.70 -7.45 4.15
C PHE A 147 -2.88 -6.03 4.72
N PHE A 148 -3.09 -5.09 3.83
CA PHE A 148 -3.42 -3.72 4.21
C PHE A 148 -4.37 -3.07 3.21
N HIS A 149 -5.26 -2.25 3.73
CA HIS A 149 -6.21 -1.50 2.94
C HIS A 149 -5.56 -0.30 2.24
N GLY A 150 -6.20 0.12 1.17
CA GLY A 150 -6.00 1.42 0.58
C GLY A 150 -7.33 2.14 0.52
N THR A 151 -7.26 3.42 0.22
CA THR A 151 -8.42 4.28 0.10
C THR A 151 -8.41 5.03 -1.23
N GLU A 152 -9.58 5.43 -1.68
CA GLU A 152 -9.76 6.33 -2.80
C GLU A 152 -9.68 7.77 -2.30
N VAL A 153 -8.90 8.59 -2.99
CA VAL A 153 -8.80 10.04 -2.77
C VAL A 153 -9.35 10.76 -3.98
N ALA A 154 -10.18 11.76 -3.75
CA ALA A 154 -10.78 12.52 -4.82
C ALA A 154 -10.70 14.03 -4.59
N SER A 155 -10.83 14.79 -5.68
CA SER A 155 -11.07 16.22 -5.66
C SER A 155 -12.52 16.54 -5.30
N GLU A 156 -12.79 17.79 -4.97
CA GLU A 156 -14.15 18.28 -4.69
C GLU A 156 -15.13 18.14 -5.88
N ARG A 157 -14.62 17.85 -7.09
CA ARG A 157 -15.44 17.61 -8.28
C ARG A 157 -16.14 16.26 -8.28
N VAL A 158 -15.71 15.34 -7.43
CA VAL A 158 -16.30 14.00 -7.31
C VAL A 158 -17.40 14.05 -6.25
N ASP A 159 -18.62 14.09 -6.69
CA ASP A 159 -19.81 14.05 -5.84
C ASP A 159 -20.21 12.59 -5.48
N ALA A 160 -21.23 12.46 -4.65
CA ALA A 160 -21.72 11.18 -4.18
C ALA A 160 -22.29 10.30 -5.32
N GLU A 161 -22.92 10.89 -6.32
CA GLU A 161 -23.50 10.16 -7.46
C GLU A 161 -22.38 9.57 -8.34
N THR A 162 -21.37 10.36 -8.66
CA THR A 162 -20.18 9.94 -9.41
C THR A 162 -19.44 8.83 -8.67
N TYR A 163 -19.23 8.99 -7.36
CA TYR A 163 -18.55 7.97 -6.56
C TYR A 163 -19.40 6.68 -6.42
N ALA A 164 -20.71 6.79 -6.30
CA ALA A 164 -21.62 5.63 -6.31
C ALA A 164 -21.55 4.87 -7.64
N ALA A 165 -21.53 5.60 -8.78
CA ALA A 165 -21.38 4.97 -10.10
C ALA A 165 -20.05 4.25 -10.24
N PHE A 166 -18.95 4.84 -9.78
CA PHE A 166 -17.65 4.20 -9.70
C PHE A 166 -17.70 2.93 -8.85
N ASN A 167 -18.27 2.99 -7.65
CA ASN A 167 -18.38 1.84 -6.75
C ASN A 167 -19.21 0.69 -7.35
N ARG A 168 -20.29 0.98 -8.11
CA ARG A 168 -21.05 -0.07 -8.83
C ARG A 168 -20.18 -0.79 -9.85
N ALA A 169 -19.41 -0.07 -10.64
CA ALA A 169 -18.50 -0.67 -11.61
C ALA A 169 -17.41 -1.52 -10.93
N VAL A 170 -16.86 -1.04 -9.81
CA VAL A 170 -15.84 -1.74 -9.03
C VAL A 170 -16.42 -3.02 -8.40
N ARG A 171 -17.64 -3.00 -7.84
CA ARG A 171 -18.30 -4.21 -7.32
C ARG A 171 -18.48 -5.28 -8.39
N GLU A 172 -18.86 -4.90 -9.60
CA GLU A 172 -18.97 -5.84 -10.72
C GLU A 172 -17.59 -6.45 -11.06
N ALA A 173 -16.53 -5.67 -11.04
CA ALA A 173 -15.17 -6.18 -11.23
C ALA A 173 -14.76 -7.14 -10.10
N VAL A 174 -15.05 -6.80 -8.84
CA VAL A 174 -14.82 -7.66 -7.66
C VAL A 174 -15.55 -9.00 -7.81
N ARG A 175 -16.82 -8.96 -8.20
CA ARG A 175 -17.62 -10.17 -8.42
C ARG A 175 -16.98 -11.07 -9.48
N ARG A 176 -16.55 -10.51 -10.61
CA ARG A 176 -15.89 -11.26 -11.70
C ARG A 176 -14.56 -11.87 -11.23
N ILE A 177 -13.72 -11.09 -10.57
CA ILE A 177 -12.42 -11.56 -10.08
C ILE A 177 -12.61 -12.67 -9.05
N ASN A 178 -13.53 -12.53 -8.09
CA ASN A 178 -13.78 -13.53 -7.07
C ASN A 178 -14.40 -14.81 -7.62
N ALA A 179 -15.12 -14.75 -8.75
CA ALA A 179 -15.65 -15.93 -9.42
C ALA A 179 -14.56 -16.82 -10.03
N ASP A 180 -13.47 -16.22 -10.52
CA ASP A 180 -12.31 -16.94 -11.06
C ASP A 180 -11.04 -16.09 -10.93
N LYS A 181 -10.47 -16.07 -9.74
CA LYS A 181 -9.25 -15.29 -9.44
C LYS A 181 -8.08 -15.68 -10.33
N ARG A 182 -7.95 -16.97 -10.62
CA ARG A 182 -6.84 -17.52 -11.39
C ARG A 182 -6.72 -16.89 -12.78
N SER A 183 -7.84 -16.64 -13.43
CA SER A 183 -7.91 -15.99 -14.75
C SER A 183 -7.40 -14.54 -14.75
N TYR A 184 -7.29 -13.90 -13.58
CA TYR A 184 -6.81 -12.51 -13.47
C TYR A 184 -5.38 -12.41 -12.93
N MET A 185 -4.81 -13.50 -12.41
CA MET A 185 -3.49 -13.44 -11.79
C MET A 185 -2.37 -13.14 -12.78
N HIS A 186 -2.54 -13.49 -14.06
CA HIS A 186 -1.55 -13.18 -15.09
C HIS A 186 -1.25 -11.68 -15.20
N TYR A 187 -2.19 -10.79 -14.86
CA TYR A 187 -1.97 -9.33 -14.89
C TYR A 187 -0.84 -8.87 -13.97
N PHE A 188 -0.56 -9.57 -12.86
CA PHE A 188 0.62 -9.28 -12.04
C PHE A 188 1.92 -9.48 -12.80
N ILE A 189 1.97 -10.48 -13.68
CA ILE A 189 3.14 -10.79 -14.50
C ILE A 189 3.19 -9.82 -15.68
N ASP A 190 2.11 -9.71 -16.45
CA ASP A 190 2.06 -8.95 -17.70
C ASP A 190 2.41 -7.48 -17.54
N TYR A 191 2.03 -6.89 -16.40
CA TYR A 191 2.33 -5.49 -16.11
C TYR A 191 3.84 -5.22 -16.08
N TYR A 192 4.62 -6.12 -15.48
CA TYR A 192 6.06 -5.97 -15.31
C TYR A 192 6.88 -6.68 -16.40
N ALA A 193 6.32 -7.67 -17.08
CA ALA A 193 7.02 -8.50 -18.08
C ALA A 193 7.65 -7.69 -19.20
N LYS A 194 7.08 -6.55 -19.54
CA LYS A 194 7.59 -5.65 -20.60
C LYS A 194 8.95 -5.04 -20.27
N THR A 195 9.27 -4.92 -18.98
CA THR A 195 10.48 -4.25 -18.49
C THR A 195 11.36 -5.14 -17.61
N ASP A 196 10.87 -6.34 -17.28
CA ASP A 196 11.54 -7.27 -16.37
C ASP A 196 11.47 -8.71 -16.86
N GLY A 197 12.59 -9.20 -17.44
CA GLY A 197 12.68 -10.54 -18.00
C GLY A 197 12.57 -11.67 -16.95
N GLU A 198 12.95 -11.44 -15.69
CA GLU A 198 12.79 -12.46 -14.64
C GLU A 198 11.31 -12.57 -14.21
N VAL A 199 10.57 -11.46 -14.19
CA VAL A 199 9.12 -11.48 -13.96
C VAL A 199 8.42 -12.10 -15.17
N ALA A 200 8.86 -11.82 -16.40
CA ALA A 200 8.32 -12.44 -17.61
C ALA A 200 8.47 -13.98 -17.63
N ALA A 201 9.45 -14.51 -16.92
CA ALA A 201 9.67 -15.95 -16.79
C ALA A 201 8.83 -16.62 -15.68
N LEU A 202 8.07 -15.84 -14.90
CA LEU A 202 7.12 -16.39 -13.95
C LEU A 202 5.89 -16.96 -14.67
N LYS A 203 5.28 -17.96 -14.04
CA LYS A 203 4.00 -18.54 -14.45
C LYS A 203 2.94 -18.19 -13.41
N VAL A 204 1.66 -18.27 -13.79
CA VAL A 204 0.55 -18.06 -12.85
C VAL A 204 0.64 -19.01 -11.64
N GLU A 205 1.18 -20.21 -11.83
CA GLU A 205 1.40 -21.21 -10.79
C GLU A 205 2.45 -20.80 -9.74
N ASP A 206 3.35 -19.89 -10.10
CA ASP A 206 4.31 -19.32 -9.16
C ASP A 206 3.67 -18.31 -8.20
N LEU A 207 2.51 -17.74 -8.57
CA LEU A 207 1.75 -16.80 -7.76
C LEU A 207 0.79 -17.55 -6.81
N ARG A 208 0.53 -16.95 -5.65
CA ARG A 208 -0.43 -17.52 -4.69
C ARG A 208 -1.77 -16.79 -4.77
N GLU A 209 -2.82 -17.50 -5.16
CA GLU A 209 -4.18 -16.97 -5.27
C GLU A 209 -4.67 -16.33 -3.96
N SER A 210 -4.28 -16.90 -2.81
CA SER A 210 -4.61 -16.35 -1.49
C SER A 210 -4.06 -14.93 -1.23
N ARG A 211 -3.12 -14.45 -2.05
CA ARG A 211 -2.58 -13.08 -1.97
C ARG A 211 -3.33 -12.09 -2.87
N LEU A 212 -4.18 -12.57 -3.78
CA LEU A 212 -5.09 -11.73 -4.54
C LEU A 212 -6.40 -11.61 -3.76
N VAL A 213 -6.53 -10.55 -2.98
CA VAL A 213 -7.73 -10.26 -2.20
C VAL A 213 -8.39 -9.01 -2.74
N VAL A 214 -9.61 -9.19 -3.23
CA VAL A 214 -10.50 -8.10 -3.62
C VAL A 214 -11.81 -8.22 -2.85
N CYS A 215 -12.31 -7.10 -2.37
CA CYS A 215 -13.56 -6.98 -1.64
C CYS A 215 -14.35 -5.79 -2.17
N ASP A 216 -15.62 -5.74 -1.87
CA ASP A 216 -16.44 -4.60 -2.26
C ASP A 216 -15.90 -3.30 -1.66
N PRO A 217 -15.94 -2.19 -2.40
CA PRO A 217 -15.61 -0.90 -1.85
C PRO A 217 -16.53 -0.61 -0.65
N ALA A 218 -15.95 -0.08 0.40
CA ALA A 218 -16.64 0.12 1.67
C ALA A 218 -16.30 1.49 2.28
N PRO A 219 -17.16 2.01 3.17
CA PRO A 219 -16.78 3.16 4.00
C PRO A 219 -15.52 2.86 4.81
N ILE A 220 -14.75 3.89 5.14
CA ILE A 220 -13.69 3.79 6.14
C ILE A 220 -14.36 3.78 7.52
N PRO A 221 -14.23 2.71 8.33
CA PRO A 221 -14.82 2.69 9.66
C PRO A 221 -14.22 3.79 10.55
N LEU A 222 -15.07 4.51 11.29
CA LEU A 222 -14.65 5.67 12.09
C LEU A 222 -13.61 5.31 13.16
N ASP A 223 -13.76 4.16 13.78
CA ASP A 223 -12.82 3.67 14.80
C ASP A 223 -11.46 3.29 14.21
N GLU A 224 -11.42 2.71 13.01
CA GLU A 224 -10.18 2.43 12.31
C GLU A 224 -9.52 3.72 11.80
N MET A 225 -10.32 4.66 11.30
CA MET A 225 -9.84 5.97 10.91
C MET A 225 -9.13 6.66 12.08
N GLN A 226 -9.74 6.66 13.26
CA GLN A 226 -9.16 7.25 14.47
C GLN A 226 -7.86 6.52 14.87
N ARG A 227 -7.86 5.19 14.90
CA ARG A 227 -6.66 4.40 15.23
C ARG A 227 -5.52 4.66 14.25
N THR A 228 -5.79 4.67 12.94
CA THR A 228 -4.78 4.94 11.91
C THR A 228 -4.21 6.35 12.06
N TYR A 229 -5.07 7.33 12.30
CA TYR A 229 -4.67 8.72 12.51
C TYR A 229 -3.74 8.86 13.73
N GLU A 230 -4.14 8.32 14.90
CA GLU A 230 -3.34 8.39 16.12
C GLU A 230 -2.00 7.63 15.97
N TRP A 231 -2.00 6.50 15.28
CA TRP A 231 -0.79 5.77 14.99
C TRP A 231 0.18 6.60 14.13
N LEU A 232 -0.29 7.21 13.06
CA LEU A 232 0.52 8.09 12.21
C LEU A 232 1.09 9.29 12.99
N LYS A 233 0.27 9.92 13.84
CA LYS A 233 0.73 10.98 14.76
C LYS A 233 1.83 10.49 15.69
N SER A 234 1.65 9.31 16.27
CA SER A 234 2.61 8.74 17.21
C SER A 234 3.99 8.47 16.60
N TRP A 235 4.06 8.38 15.26
CA TRP A 235 5.30 8.31 14.49
C TRP A 235 5.77 9.68 13.95
N GLY A 236 5.07 10.77 14.27
CA GLY A 236 5.37 12.11 13.75
C GLY A 236 5.19 12.25 12.24
N MET A 237 4.23 11.49 11.67
CA MET A 237 3.95 11.48 10.23
C MET A 237 2.77 12.36 9.84
N LEU A 238 2.00 12.83 10.81
CA LEU A 238 0.91 13.80 10.66
C LEU A 238 1.15 14.99 11.60
N GLU A 239 0.67 16.15 11.21
CA GLU A 239 0.67 17.33 12.08
C GLU A 239 -0.37 17.18 13.20
N GLU A 240 -0.07 17.71 14.38
CA GLU A 240 -0.97 17.60 15.54
C GLU A 240 -2.30 18.32 15.37
N THR A 241 -2.34 19.33 14.52
CA THR A 241 -3.51 20.18 14.29
C THR A 241 -4.54 19.59 13.33
N ALA A 242 -4.16 18.56 12.56
CA ALA A 242 -5.09 17.92 11.63
C ALA A 242 -6.16 17.12 12.40
N SER A 243 -7.41 17.21 11.96
CA SER A 243 -8.48 16.35 12.44
C SER A 243 -8.67 15.18 11.47
N PRO A 244 -8.86 13.93 11.92
CA PRO A 244 -9.17 12.82 11.03
C PRO A 244 -10.42 13.10 10.18
N LEU A 245 -11.42 13.78 10.74
CA LEU A 245 -12.64 14.18 10.03
C LEU A 245 -12.39 15.18 8.89
N ALA A 246 -11.32 15.98 8.97
CA ALA A 246 -10.93 16.87 7.88
C ALA A 246 -10.25 16.16 6.70
N LEU A 247 -9.84 14.91 6.89
CA LEU A 247 -9.12 14.12 5.90
C LEU A 247 -10.00 13.11 5.15
N VAL A 248 -11.28 12.99 5.55
CA VAL A 248 -12.26 12.07 4.95
C VAL A 248 -13.55 12.82 4.68
N ASP A 249 -14.12 12.64 3.50
CA ASP A 249 -15.46 13.17 3.19
C ASP A 249 -16.53 12.15 3.60
N LEU A 250 -16.96 12.25 4.85
CA LEU A 250 -17.97 11.35 5.41
C LEU A 250 -19.34 11.49 4.74
N ASN A 251 -19.66 12.67 4.21
CA ASN A 251 -20.94 12.91 3.55
C ASN A 251 -21.00 12.19 2.20
N VAL A 252 -20.00 12.42 1.33
CA VAL A 252 -19.89 11.71 0.04
C VAL A 252 -19.76 10.20 0.26
N GLN A 253 -18.94 9.78 1.23
CA GLN A 253 -18.78 8.37 1.58
C GLN A 253 -20.12 7.71 1.94
N SER A 254 -20.87 8.31 2.86
CA SER A 254 -22.14 7.75 3.34
C SER A 254 -23.19 7.69 2.22
N GLN A 255 -23.40 8.78 1.51
CA GLN A 255 -24.40 8.84 0.44
C GLN A 255 -24.07 7.90 -0.73
N ALA A 256 -22.81 7.81 -1.14
CA ALA A 256 -22.39 6.97 -2.25
C ALA A 256 -22.55 5.48 -1.93
N HIS A 257 -22.30 5.06 -0.68
CA HIS A 257 -22.46 3.65 -0.30
C HIS A 257 -23.94 3.26 -0.13
N GLN A 258 -24.79 4.15 0.39
CA GLN A 258 -26.24 3.92 0.46
C GLN A 258 -26.87 3.81 -0.94
N ALA A 259 -26.45 4.63 -1.89
CA ALA A 259 -26.97 4.63 -3.27
C ALA A 259 -26.45 3.46 -4.13
N ALA A 260 -25.48 2.72 -3.63
CA ALA A 260 -24.85 1.61 -4.34
C ALA A 260 -25.28 0.22 -3.83
N GLU A 261 -26.07 0.16 -2.74
CA GLU A 261 -26.79 -1.04 -2.27
C GLU A 261 -28.06 -1.27 -3.08
#